data_b06ced9559be30d307af7bf7cb91de86
#
_entry.id   b06ced9559be30d307af7bf7cb91de86
#
_cell.length_a   1.000
_cell.length_b   1.000
_cell.length_c   1.000
_cell.angle_alpha   90.00
_cell.angle_beta   90.00
_cell.angle_gamma   90.00
#
_symmetry.space_group_name_H-M   'P 1'
#
loop_
_entity.id
_entity.type
_entity.pdbx_description
1 polymer ?
#
loop_
_entity_poly.entity_id
_entity_poly.type
_entity_poly.pdbx_seq_one_letter_code
_entity_poly.pdbx_strand_id
1 'polypeptide(L)'
;MTWTLFDTPIGTCGVAWSDAGLTWLQLPEEDGDATRARLLAKMPDAGTMTSTKLTPPWVKDAMARVREHLGGKPQDLTRVPLDLSRLTPFTAKILRAAQAVPAGRTATYGELAGVAGSPGASRAVGRAMATNPFPVIVPCHRVVAAGGGAGGFSAYGGLVTKEKFLSLEGGTLARPVRASAPKEQTSLFTGEAGARNLPFDGEAALRALAAADPLLGKHIAKTGPLGLQLKETEGTFAALAESIVYQQLSGRAAATIFGRVRALYPGGRLDPKTVLATKDLPLRGAGLSAAKLASLKDLAARTVAGEIPTLAQLGRMDDEAIVEKLTAVRGVGRWTVEMLLIFRLGRPDVLPVADYGIKKGFARLFPNPEKKGGRVRYGPDELPSATALAMRAKRWRPFRSVASWYLWRALDT
;
A
#
# COMPACT_ATOMS: atom_id res chain seq x y z
N MET A 1 24.59 -17.32 8.73
CA MET A 1 23.58 -17.48 7.68
C MET A 1 24.13 -16.95 6.37
N THR A 2 23.73 -17.56 5.27
CA THR A 2 24.17 -17.19 3.92
C THR A 2 22.97 -16.72 3.13
N TRP A 3 23.15 -15.81 2.18
CA TRP A 3 22.08 -15.29 1.36
C TRP A 3 22.56 -14.94 -0.05
N THR A 4 21.59 -14.84 -0.99
CA THR A 4 21.84 -14.39 -2.37
C THR A 4 20.60 -13.74 -2.95
N LEU A 5 20.78 -13.01 -4.06
CA LEU A 5 19.69 -12.52 -4.90
C LEU A 5 19.54 -13.39 -6.14
N PHE A 6 18.32 -13.46 -6.70
CA PHE A 6 18.05 -14.17 -7.95
C PHE A 6 16.86 -13.55 -8.67
N ASP A 7 16.93 -13.55 -10.00
CA ASP A 7 15.88 -12.95 -10.82
C ASP A 7 14.72 -13.90 -11.04
N THR A 8 13.52 -13.32 -11.04
CA THR A 8 12.25 -13.98 -11.31
C THR A 8 11.44 -13.16 -12.31
N PRO A 9 10.38 -13.72 -12.93
CA PRO A 9 9.49 -12.97 -13.84
C PRO A 9 8.79 -11.76 -13.23
N ILE A 10 8.78 -11.65 -11.90
CA ILE A 10 8.17 -10.52 -11.19
C ILE A 10 9.18 -9.53 -10.61
N GLY A 11 10.47 -9.75 -10.83
CA GLY A 11 11.59 -8.94 -10.34
C GLY A 11 12.60 -9.74 -9.53
N THR A 12 13.62 -9.08 -9.00
CA THR A 12 14.72 -9.69 -8.23
C THR A 12 14.25 -10.06 -6.83
N CYS A 13 14.30 -11.36 -6.48
CA CYS A 13 14.03 -11.90 -5.15
C CYS A 13 15.32 -12.08 -4.35
N GLY A 14 15.21 -12.13 -3.02
CA GLY A 14 16.31 -12.50 -2.13
C GLY A 14 16.01 -13.78 -1.36
N VAL A 15 17.00 -14.64 -1.17
CA VAL A 15 16.87 -15.85 -0.37
C VAL A 15 18.00 -15.97 0.64
N ALA A 16 17.68 -16.42 1.85
CA ALA A 16 18.65 -16.72 2.88
C ALA A 16 18.39 -18.10 3.48
N TRP A 17 19.48 -18.76 3.93
CA TRP A 17 19.43 -20.12 4.46
C TRP A 17 20.45 -20.38 5.55
N SER A 18 20.20 -21.46 6.30
CA SER A 18 21.10 -22.12 7.24
C SER A 18 21.31 -23.58 6.79
N ASP A 19 22.05 -24.35 7.57
CA ASP A 19 22.18 -25.79 7.34
C ASP A 19 20.86 -26.55 7.56
N ALA A 20 19.91 -25.97 8.30
CA ALA A 20 18.61 -26.58 8.58
C ALA A 20 17.54 -26.28 7.51
N GLY A 21 17.76 -25.28 6.64
CA GLY A 21 16.78 -24.92 5.60
C GLY A 21 16.80 -23.43 5.27
N LEU A 22 15.81 -23.00 4.47
CA LEU A 22 15.62 -21.58 4.20
C LEU A 22 15.21 -20.86 5.49
N THR A 23 15.78 -19.68 5.72
CA THR A 23 15.49 -18.79 6.85
C THR A 23 14.66 -17.60 6.44
N TRP A 24 14.73 -17.19 5.16
CA TRP A 24 13.96 -16.08 4.60
C TRP A 24 13.86 -16.16 3.07
N LEU A 25 12.71 -15.74 2.55
CA LEU A 25 12.51 -15.42 1.14
C LEU A 25 11.96 -14.00 1.04
N GLN A 26 12.67 -13.09 0.38
CA GLN A 26 12.25 -11.73 0.13
C GLN A 26 11.69 -11.60 -1.28
N LEU A 27 10.44 -11.16 -1.39
CA LEU A 27 9.83 -10.79 -2.67
C LEU A 27 10.44 -9.50 -3.20
N PRO A 28 10.34 -9.21 -4.52
CA PRO A 28 10.86 -7.99 -5.09
C PRO A 28 10.26 -6.74 -4.43
N GLU A 29 11.11 -5.78 -4.19
CA GLU A 29 10.75 -4.39 -3.90
C GLU A 29 10.83 -3.58 -5.21
N GLU A 30 11.08 -2.29 -5.14
CA GLU A 30 11.14 -1.40 -6.30
C GLU A 30 12.26 -1.78 -7.28
N ASP A 31 13.41 -2.20 -6.75
CA ASP A 31 14.57 -2.70 -7.48
C ASP A 31 15.37 -3.74 -6.68
N GLY A 32 16.48 -4.21 -7.25
CA GLY A 32 17.35 -5.20 -6.62
C GLY A 32 18.04 -4.69 -5.35
N ASP A 33 18.42 -3.41 -5.30
CA ASP A 33 19.06 -2.81 -4.13
C ASP A 33 18.06 -2.61 -2.99
N ALA A 34 16.85 -2.19 -3.29
CA ALA A 34 15.76 -2.11 -2.32
C ALA A 34 15.40 -3.51 -1.77
N THR A 35 15.34 -4.53 -2.63
CA THR A 35 15.13 -5.93 -2.24
C THR A 35 16.24 -6.41 -1.30
N ARG A 36 17.49 -6.14 -1.63
CA ARG A 36 18.66 -6.44 -0.79
C ARG A 36 18.57 -5.76 0.57
N ALA A 37 18.32 -4.45 0.57
CA ALA A 37 18.21 -3.67 1.80
C ALA A 37 17.08 -4.20 2.69
N ARG A 38 15.93 -4.58 2.09
CA ARG A 38 14.79 -5.16 2.80
C ARG A 38 15.12 -6.51 3.41
N LEU A 39 15.81 -7.39 2.67
CA LEU A 39 16.27 -8.70 3.15
C LEU A 39 17.17 -8.51 4.38
N LEU A 40 18.19 -7.68 4.28
CA LEU A 40 19.14 -7.42 5.36
C LEU A 40 18.49 -6.79 6.60
N ALA A 41 17.53 -5.89 6.40
CA ALA A 41 16.79 -5.29 7.50
C ALA A 41 15.92 -6.31 8.27
N LYS A 42 15.52 -7.42 7.63
CA LYS A 42 14.79 -8.52 8.26
C LYS A 42 15.71 -9.56 8.92
N MET A 43 16.96 -9.55 8.54
CA MET A 43 17.97 -10.52 8.99
C MET A 43 19.25 -9.79 9.42
N PRO A 44 19.24 -9.10 10.59
CA PRO A 44 20.40 -8.35 11.07
C PRO A 44 21.65 -9.25 11.25
N ASP A 45 21.44 -10.55 11.49
CA ASP A 45 22.51 -11.55 11.57
C ASP A 45 22.80 -12.23 10.22
N ALA A 46 22.33 -11.66 9.11
CA ALA A 46 22.63 -12.16 7.78
C ALA A 46 24.15 -12.05 7.57
N GLY A 47 24.79 -13.21 7.48
CA GLY A 47 26.22 -13.32 7.22
C GLY A 47 26.59 -12.89 5.80
N THR A 48 27.52 -13.59 5.18
CA THR A 48 28.12 -13.22 3.89
C THR A 48 27.15 -13.47 2.73
N MET A 49 27.05 -12.52 1.80
CA MET A 49 26.47 -12.74 0.49
C MET A 49 27.33 -13.79 -0.25
N THR A 50 26.68 -14.81 -0.80
CA THR A 50 27.37 -15.81 -1.62
C THR A 50 27.01 -15.66 -3.09
N SER A 51 27.95 -16.04 -3.95
CA SER A 51 27.65 -16.10 -5.39
C SER A 51 26.72 -17.28 -5.69
N THR A 52 25.91 -17.16 -6.74
CA THR A 52 25.04 -18.25 -7.19
C THR A 52 25.81 -19.54 -7.54
N LYS A 53 27.11 -19.45 -7.86
CA LYS A 53 27.96 -20.62 -8.12
C LYS A 53 28.20 -21.44 -6.85
N LEU A 54 28.38 -20.80 -5.71
CA LEU A 54 28.65 -21.43 -4.41
C LEU A 54 27.39 -21.77 -3.62
N THR A 55 26.20 -21.46 -4.15
CA THR A 55 24.92 -21.77 -3.53
C THR A 55 24.69 -23.30 -3.52
N PRO A 56 24.25 -23.89 -2.41
CA PRO A 56 23.96 -25.32 -2.31
C PRO A 56 22.97 -25.80 -3.36
N PRO A 57 23.08 -27.07 -3.85
CA PRO A 57 22.19 -27.60 -4.88
C PRO A 57 20.69 -27.49 -4.51
N TRP A 58 20.35 -27.78 -3.27
CA TRP A 58 18.95 -27.73 -2.79
C TRP A 58 18.40 -26.30 -2.75
N VAL A 59 19.24 -25.29 -2.47
CA VAL A 59 18.84 -23.87 -2.55
C VAL A 59 18.64 -23.45 -4.01
N LYS A 60 19.53 -23.90 -4.92
CA LYS A 60 19.35 -23.68 -6.36
C LYS A 60 18.06 -24.29 -6.89
N ASP A 61 17.70 -25.50 -6.46
CA ASP A 61 16.41 -26.14 -6.80
C ASP A 61 15.24 -25.32 -6.25
N ALA A 62 15.29 -24.88 -4.99
CA ALA A 62 14.27 -24.01 -4.41
C ALA A 62 14.10 -22.71 -5.19
N MET A 63 15.21 -22.03 -5.56
CA MET A 63 15.18 -20.81 -6.38
C MET A 63 14.57 -21.07 -7.77
N ALA A 64 14.91 -22.18 -8.41
CA ALA A 64 14.36 -22.56 -9.72
C ALA A 64 12.86 -22.79 -9.63
N ARG A 65 12.38 -23.57 -8.64
CA ARG A 65 10.94 -23.78 -8.39
C ARG A 65 10.19 -22.50 -8.13
N VAL A 66 10.72 -21.61 -7.28
CA VAL A 66 10.12 -20.30 -7.01
C VAL A 66 10.04 -19.48 -8.29
N ARG A 67 11.09 -19.45 -9.11
CA ARG A 67 11.11 -18.74 -10.40
C ARG A 67 10.03 -19.26 -11.36
N GLU A 68 9.93 -20.57 -11.54
CA GLU A 68 8.92 -21.19 -12.40
C GLU A 68 7.51 -20.93 -11.89
N HIS A 69 7.30 -21.06 -10.58
CA HIS A 69 6.02 -20.80 -9.94
C HIS A 69 5.55 -19.37 -10.18
N LEU A 70 6.44 -18.37 -9.97
CA LEU A 70 6.18 -16.96 -10.24
C LEU A 70 6.06 -16.64 -11.74
N GLY A 71 6.50 -17.53 -12.61
CA GLY A 71 6.31 -17.50 -14.06
C GLY A 71 4.98 -18.11 -14.53
N GLY A 72 4.08 -18.47 -13.62
CA GLY A 72 2.78 -19.06 -13.95
C GLY A 72 2.82 -20.57 -14.22
N LYS A 73 3.89 -21.25 -13.80
CA LYS A 73 4.00 -22.73 -13.81
C LYS A 73 3.98 -23.24 -12.38
N PRO A 74 2.81 -23.52 -11.79
CA PRO A 74 2.71 -23.93 -10.39
C PRO A 74 3.64 -25.09 -10.05
N GLN A 75 4.44 -24.93 -9.00
CA GLN A 75 5.41 -25.91 -8.52
C GLN A 75 5.00 -26.43 -7.14
N ASP A 76 5.37 -27.69 -6.85
CA ASP A 76 5.30 -28.21 -5.49
C ASP A 76 6.44 -27.63 -4.65
N LEU A 77 6.12 -26.68 -3.80
CA LEU A 77 7.04 -26.02 -2.88
C LEU A 77 7.00 -26.60 -1.47
N THR A 78 6.18 -27.66 -1.22
CA THR A 78 6.02 -28.26 0.11
C THR A 78 7.27 -28.97 0.59
N ARG A 79 8.12 -29.42 -0.35
CA ARG A 79 9.38 -30.14 -0.08
C ARG A 79 10.58 -29.22 0.17
N VAL A 80 10.42 -27.90 0.01
CA VAL A 80 11.50 -26.95 0.30
C VAL A 80 11.74 -26.94 1.81
N PRO A 81 12.96 -27.27 2.29
CA PRO A 81 13.25 -27.30 3.71
C PRO A 81 13.23 -25.87 4.28
N LEU A 82 12.51 -25.69 5.39
CA LEU A 82 12.37 -24.40 6.08
C LEU A 82 12.98 -24.51 7.48
N ASP A 83 13.85 -23.58 7.80
CA ASP A 83 14.35 -23.38 9.15
C ASP A 83 13.33 -22.56 9.97
N LEU A 84 12.54 -23.26 10.77
CA LEU A 84 11.51 -22.68 11.63
C LEU A 84 12.00 -22.42 13.07
N SER A 85 13.28 -22.66 13.37
CA SER A 85 13.83 -22.61 14.73
C SER A 85 13.66 -21.24 15.42
N ARG A 86 13.60 -20.17 14.65
CA ARG A 86 13.41 -18.79 15.15
C ARG A 86 11.94 -18.41 15.37
N LEU A 87 11.00 -19.30 15.06
CA LEU A 87 9.58 -19.03 15.19
C LEU A 87 9.02 -19.69 16.46
N THR A 88 7.95 -19.11 16.99
CA THR A 88 7.23 -19.77 18.08
C THR A 88 6.62 -21.10 17.58
N PRO A 89 6.45 -22.12 18.44
CA PRO A 89 5.83 -23.38 18.06
C PRO A 89 4.46 -23.21 17.39
N PHE A 90 3.66 -22.26 17.86
CA PHE A 90 2.36 -21.94 17.26
C PHE A 90 2.52 -21.38 15.85
N THR A 91 3.42 -20.40 15.63
CA THR A 91 3.66 -19.85 14.29
C THR A 91 4.17 -20.91 13.33
N ALA A 92 5.13 -21.73 13.75
CA ALA A 92 5.66 -22.82 12.93
C ALA A 92 4.54 -23.81 12.50
N LYS A 93 3.64 -24.16 13.41
CA LYS A 93 2.49 -25.03 13.12
C LYS A 93 1.53 -24.42 12.09
N ILE A 94 1.24 -23.11 12.23
CA ILE A 94 0.41 -22.38 11.28
C ILE A 94 1.08 -22.31 9.90
N LEU A 95 2.38 -22.02 9.83
CA LEU A 95 3.09 -21.95 8.54
C LEU A 95 3.10 -23.32 7.82
N ARG A 96 3.29 -24.42 8.56
CA ARG A 96 3.19 -25.78 7.99
C ARG A 96 1.78 -26.08 7.47
N ALA A 97 0.75 -25.70 8.22
CA ALA A 97 -0.64 -25.88 7.78
C ALA A 97 -0.93 -25.04 6.51
N ALA A 98 -0.43 -23.82 6.44
CA ALA A 98 -0.59 -22.96 5.26
C ALA A 98 0.22 -23.51 4.05
N GLN A 99 1.42 -24.05 4.27
CA GLN A 99 2.25 -24.65 3.21
C GLN A 99 1.56 -25.85 2.53
N ALA A 100 0.71 -26.57 3.26
CA ALA A 100 -0.05 -27.68 2.74
C ALA A 100 -1.26 -27.29 1.86
N VAL A 101 -1.63 -26.00 1.78
CA VAL A 101 -2.73 -25.54 0.91
C VAL A 101 -2.28 -25.62 -0.55
N PRO A 102 -2.95 -26.41 -1.42
CA PRO A 102 -2.51 -26.58 -2.80
C PRO A 102 -2.63 -25.30 -3.65
N ALA A 103 -1.87 -25.25 -4.75
CA ALA A 103 -2.03 -24.19 -5.76
C ALA A 103 -3.47 -24.20 -6.32
N GLY A 104 -4.02 -23.00 -6.58
CA GLY A 104 -5.40 -22.83 -7.05
C GLY A 104 -6.48 -23.04 -6.00
N ARG A 105 -6.12 -23.43 -4.77
CA ARG A 105 -7.05 -23.56 -3.63
C ARG A 105 -6.78 -22.47 -2.59
N THR A 106 -7.82 -22.16 -1.80
CA THR A 106 -7.71 -21.22 -0.69
C THR A 106 -8.16 -21.89 0.61
N ALA A 107 -7.62 -21.46 1.73
CA ALA A 107 -8.08 -21.81 3.07
C ALA A 107 -8.39 -20.54 3.86
N THR A 108 -9.38 -20.60 4.74
CA THR A 108 -9.69 -19.46 5.62
C THR A 108 -8.76 -19.41 6.82
N TYR A 109 -8.60 -18.24 7.42
CA TYR A 109 -7.88 -18.12 8.70
C TYR A 109 -8.45 -19.03 9.80
N GLY A 110 -9.77 -19.30 9.76
CA GLY A 110 -10.45 -20.18 10.70
C GLY A 110 -10.11 -21.64 10.50
N GLU A 111 -10.11 -22.11 9.25
CA GLU A 111 -9.72 -23.49 8.89
C GLU A 111 -8.26 -23.76 9.29
N LEU A 112 -7.33 -22.85 8.98
CA LEU A 112 -5.94 -23.01 9.41
C LEU A 112 -5.78 -23.00 10.93
N ALA A 113 -6.59 -22.22 11.65
CA ALA A 113 -6.62 -22.24 13.11
C ALA A 113 -7.09 -23.60 13.63
N GLY A 114 -8.10 -24.21 13.02
CA GLY A 114 -8.60 -25.55 13.33
C GLY A 114 -7.54 -26.62 13.08
N VAL A 115 -6.91 -26.63 11.89
CA VAL A 115 -5.83 -27.58 11.51
C VAL A 115 -4.64 -27.46 12.48
N ALA A 116 -4.33 -26.26 12.95
CA ALA A 116 -3.28 -26.04 13.94
C ALA A 116 -3.69 -26.43 15.38
N GLY A 117 -4.90 -26.93 15.59
CA GLY A 117 -5.41 -27.34 16.90
C GLY A 117 -5.75 -26.16 17.84
N SER A 118 -6.08 -25.00 17.26
CA SER A 118 -6.42 -23.79 18.01
C SER A 118 -7.66 -23.11 17.39
N PRO A 119 -8.85 -23.78 17.46
CA PRO A 119 -10.09 -23.21 16.93
C PRO A 119 -10.35 -21.82 17.54
N GLY A 120 -10.80 -20.85 16.73
CA GLY A 120 -11.02 -19.47 17.18
C GLY A 120 -9.79 -18.56 17.11
N ALA A 121 -8.57 -19.07 16.88
CA ALA A 121 -7.32 -18.29 16.83
C ALA A 121 -7.10 -17.56 15.49
N SER A 122 -8.13 -17.27 14.69
CA SER A 122 -8.04 -16.67 13.34
C SER A 122 -7.21 -15.37 13.31
N ARG A 123 -7.30 -14.54 14.35
CA ARG A 123 -6.47 -13.31 14.48
C ARG A 123 -4.99 -13.62 14.66
N ALA A 124 -4.66 -14.67 15.41
CA ALA A 124 -3.27 -15.11 15.58
C ALA A 124 -2.72 -15.73 14.29
N VAL A 125 -3.54 -16.50 13.54
CA VAL A 125 -3.20 -16.97 12.19
C VAL A 125 -2.95 -15.78 11.25
N GLY A 126 -3.79 -14.75 11.29
CA GLY A 126 -3.58 -13.52 10.51
C GLY A 126 -2.25 -12.83 10.81
N ARG A 127 -1.83 -12.78 12.09
CA ARG A 127 -0.50 -12.26 12.47
C ARG A 127 0.63 -13.14 11.94
N ALA A 128 0.51 -14.47 12.05
CA ALA A 128 1.50 -15.40 11.52
C ALA A 128 1.67 -15.25 10.01
N MET A 129 0.57 -15.09 9.27
CA MET A 129 0.61 -14.84 7.82
C MET A 129 1.22 -13.48 7.46
N ALA A 130 0.95 -12.44 8.24
CA ALA A 130 1.50 -11.09 8.02
C ALA A 130 3.03 -11.01 8.27
N THR A 131 3.57 -11.91 9.08
CA THR A 131 5.00 -12.00 9.40
C THR A 131 5.68 -13.22 8.78
N ASN A 132 5.04 -13.85 7.79
CA ASN A 132 5.56 -15.04 7.11
C ASN A 132 6.95 -14.77 6.48
N PRO A 133 8.01 -15.49 6.91
CA PRO A 133 9.35 -15.30 6.35
C PRO A 133 9.55 -15.98 4.99
N PHE A 134 8.60 -16.77 4.53
CA PHE A 134 8.72 -17.64 3.34
C PHE A 134 7.57 -17.40 2.35
N PRO A 135 7.29 -16.16 1.92
CA PRO A 135 6.19 -15.92 0.98
C PRO A 135 6.38 -16.77 -0.28
N VAL A 136 5.29 -17.17 -0.93
CA VAL A 136 5.22 -18.14 -2.04
C VAL A 136 5.43 -19.58 -1.59
N ILE A 137 6.52 -19.89 -0.88
CA ILE A 137 6.79 -21.26 -0.36
C ILE A 137 5.75 -21.63 0.71
N VAL A 138 5.52 -20.70 1.65
CA VAL A 138 4.34 -20.73 2.52
C VAL A 138 3.34 -19.74 1.93
N PRO A 139 2.29 -20.23 1.25
CA PRO A 139 1.45 -19.41 0.39
C PRO A 139 0.43 -18.58 1.18
N CYS A 140 0.88 -17.56 1.89
CA CYS A 140 -0.01 -16.64 2.62
C CYS A 140 -1.03 -15.95 1.71
N HIS A 141 -0.78 -15.89 0.38
CA HIS A 141 -1.74 -15.42 -0.61
C HIS A 141 -2.95 -16.37 -0.77
N ARG A 142 -2.83 -17.67 -0.45
CA ARG A 142 -3.95 -18.63 -0.45
C ARG A 142 -4.81 -18.57 0.80
N VAL A 143 -4.42 -17.77 1.83
CA VAL A 143 -5.17 -17.67 3.09
C VAL A 143 -6.13 -16.48 3.02
N VAL A 144 -7.43 -16.75 3.14
CA VAL A 144 -8.52 -15.79 2.91
C VAL A 144 -9.40 -15.61 4.16
N ALA A 145 -10.20 -14.55 4.18
CA ALA A 145 -11.19 -14.35 5.24
C ALA A 145 -12.39 -15.30 5.08
N ALA A 146 -13.16 -15.49 6.13
CA ALA A 146 -14.44 -16.20 6.07
C ALA A 146 -15.34 -15.60 4.97
N GLY A 147 -15.99 -16.46 4.17
CA GLY A 147 -16.78 -16.04 3.02
C GLY A 147 -15.95 -15.70 1.78
N GLY A 148 -14.64 -16.08 1.73
CA GLY A 148 -13.80 -15.95 0.54
C GLY A 148 -13.27 -14.55 0.26
N GLY A 149 -13.42 -13.61 1.20
CA GLY A 149 -12.83 -12.26 1.08
C GLY A 149 -11.30 -12.32 1.17
N ALA A 150 -10.62 -11.38 0.51
CA ALA A 150 -9.15 -11.39 0.35
C ALA A 150 -8.36 -11.45 1.67
N GLY A 151 -8.89 -10.95 2.78
CA GLY A 151 -8.13 -10.78 4.02
C GLY A 151 -7.01 -9.73 3.86
N GLY A 152 -5.94 -9.86 4.65
CA GLY A 152 -4.74 -9.02 4.54
C GLY A 152 -3.65 -9.64 3.67
N PHE A 153 -2.72 -8.81 3.15
CA PHE A 153 -1.48 -9.25 2.52
C PHE A 153 -0.40 -8.18 2.73
N SER A 154 0.77 -8.57 3.25
CA SER A 154 1.81 -7.65 3.72
C SER A 154 2.98 -7.45 2.73
N ALA A 155 3.01 -8.19 1.61
CA ALA A 155 4.01 -7.99 0.58
C ALA A 155 3.79 -6.69 -0.21
N TYR A 156 4.84 -6.22 -0.88
CA TYR A 156 4.76 -5.05 -1.77
C TYR A 156 3.62 -5.23 -2.78
N GLY A 157 2.82 -4.18 -2.97
CA GLY A 157 1.60 -4.23 -3.79
C GLY A 157 0.34 -4.77 -3.09
N GLY A 158 0.45 -5.30 -1.84
CA GLY A 158 -0.71 -5.66 -1.01
C GLY A 158 -1.65 -6.66 -1.68
N LEU A 159 -2.96 -6.41 -1.61
CA LEU A 159 -3.99 -7.32 -2.13
C LEU A 159 -3.91 -7.57 -3.65
N VAL A 160 -3.38 -6.62 -4.42
CA VAL A 160 -3.16 -6.78 -5.87
C VAL A 160 -2.13 -7.88 -6.13
N THR A 161 -1.04 -7.90 -5.37
CA THR A 161 -0.03 -8.97 -5.47
C THR A 161 -0.61 -10.32 -5.04
N LYS A 162 -1.47 -10.33 -4.01
CA LYS A 162 -2.17 -11.54 -3.58
C LYS A 162 -3.06 -12.12 -4.69
N GLU A 163 -3.86 -11.29 -5.32
CA GLU A 163 -4.75 -11.70 -6.42
C GLU A 163 -3.94 -12.17 -7.63
N LYS A 164 -2.85 -11.46 -7.96
CA LYS A 164 -1.92 -11.86 -9.02
C LYS A 164 -1.35 -13.25 -8.76
N PHE A 165 -0.90 -13.55 -7.54
CA PHE A 165 -0.37 -14.87 -7.20
C PHE A 165 -1.43 -15.96 -7.30
N LEU A 166 -2.65 -15.71 -6.82
CA LEU A 166 -3.76 -16.66 -7.00
C LEU A 166 -4.07 -16.91 -8.47
N SER A 167 -4.11 -15.86 -9.28
CA SER A 167 -4.36 -15.97 -10.73
C SER A 167 -3.27 -16.74 -11.47
N LEU A 168 -2.00 -16.59 -11.11
CA LEU A 168 -0.87 -17.36 -11.66
C LEU A 168 -1.02 -18.85 -11.36
N GLU A 169 -1.74 -19.21 -10.30
CA GLU A 169 -2.00 -20.59 -9.87
C GLU A 169 -3.32 -21.14 -10.42
N GLY A 170 -4.05 -20.40 -11.24
CA GLY A 170 -5.38 -20.77 -11.74
C GLY A 170 -6.48 -20.68 -10.66
N GLY A 171 -6.17 -20.08 -9.51
CA GLY A 171 -7.12 -19.84 -8.43
C GLY A 171 -7.77 -18.46 -8.55
N THR A 172 -8.97 -18.32 -8.00
CA THR A 172 -9.66 -17.05 -7.87
C THR A 172 -10.14 -16.86 -6.44
N LEU A 173 -10.24 -15.62 -5.98
CA LEU A 173 -10.97 -15.33 -4.75
C LEU A 173 -12.46 -15.55 -5.00
N ALA A 174 -13.18 -16.17 -4.08
CA ALA A 174 -14.63 -16.41 -4.17
C ALA A 174 -15.42 -15.10 -4.25
N ARG A 175 -14.87 -14.01 -3.73
CA ARG A 175 -15.13 -12.63 -4.11
C ARG A 175 -13.84 -12.15 -4.74
N PRO A 176 -13.81 -11.91 -6.07
CA PRO A 176 -12.68 -11.21 -6.63
C PRO A 176 -12.45 -10.00 -5.74
N VAL A 177 -11.18 -9.73 -5.41
CA VAL A 177 -10.83 -8.38 -5.00
C VAL A 177 -11.32 -7.57 -6.18
N ARG A 178 -12.59 -7.13 -6.12
CA ARG A 178 -12.90 -5.91 -6.83
C ARG A 178 -11.72 -5.08 -6.40
N ALA A 179 -10.90 -4.69 -7.37
CA ALA A 179 -10.07 -3.55 -7.17
C ALA A 179 -11.05 -2.47 -6.75
N SER A 180 -11.50 -2.58 -5.53
CA SER A 180 -12.00 -1.47 -4.83
C SER A 180 -10.78 -0.58 -4.86
N ALA A 181 -10.81 0.38 -5.77
CA ALA A 181 -10.27 1.66 -5.39
C ALA A 181 -10.59 1.69 -3.91
N PRO A 182 -9.58 1.89 -3.07
CA PRO A 182 -9.82 1.71 -1.66
C PRO A 182 -11.05 2.54 -1.32
N LYS A 183 -12.21 1.89 -1.15
CA LYS A 183 -13.40 2.52 -0.56
C LYS A 183 -13.01 3.16 0.76
N GLU A 184 -11.91 2.69 1.29
CA GLU A 184 -11.31 3.14 2.53
C GLU A 184 -10.30 4.30 2.36
N GLN A 185 -9.63 4.46 1.22
CA GLN A 185 -8.97 5.74 0.93
C GLN A 185 -10.01 6.82 0.62
N THR A 186 -11.16 6.46 0.03
CA THR A 186 -12.26 7.40 -0.15
C THR A 186 -12.90 7.79 1.18
N SER A 187 -12.93 6.91 2.21
CA SER A 187 -13.44 7.26 3.54
C SER A 187 -12.52 8.23 4.30
N LEU A 188 -11.23 8.30 3.96
CA LEU A 188 -10.37 9.42 4.36
C LEU A 188 -10.92 10.77 3.87
N PHE A 189 -11.75 10.74 2.83
CA PHE A 189 -12.15 11.91 2.06
C PHE A 189 -13.67 12.13 2.00
N THR A 190 -14.49 11.24 2.56
CA THR A 190 -15.93 11.39 2.73
C THR A 190 -16.28 11.47 4.22
N GLY A 191 -15.95 12.56 4.89
CA GLY A 191 -16.47 12.88 6.20
C GLY A 191 -17.87 13.50 6.03
N GLU A 192 -18.89 12.91 6.63
CA GLU A 192 -20.14 13.62 6.94
C GLU A 192 -19.78 14.77 7.88
N ALA A 193 -20.04 15.96 7.45
CA ALA A 193 -20.14 17.24 8.11
C ALA A 193 -19.17 18.31 7.57
N GLY A 194 -19.73 19.37 7.02
CA GLY A 194 -19.06 20.62 6.73
C GLY A 194 -18.34 20.66 5.38
N ALA A 195 -19.09 20.58 4.28
CA ALA A 195 -18.57 20.97 2.98
C ALA A 195 -18.11 22.42 3.04
N ARG A 196 -16.78 22.66 3.12
CA ARG A 196 -16.25 23.98 2.85
C ARG A 196 -16.27 24.20 1.36
N ASN A 197 -16.71 25.37 0.94
CA ASN A 197 -16.62 25.80 -0.44
C ASN A 197 -15.17 25.65 -0.91
N LEU A 198 -15.01 25.07 -2.09
CA LEU A 198 -13.70 24.99 -2.75
C LEU A 198 -13.18 26.42 -2.98
N PRO A 199 -11.86 26.66 -2.93
CA PRO A 199 -11.29 27.99 -3.19
C PRO A 199 -11.31 28.36 -4.67
N PHE A 200 -12.04 27.64 -5.50
CA PHE A 200 -12.23 27.84 -6.93
C PHE A 200 -13.67 27.44 -7.34
N ASP A 201 -14.11 27.94 -8.50
CA ASP A 201 -15.42 27.59 -9.07
C ASP A 201 -15.39 26.16 -9.65
N GLY A 202 -16.06 25.23 -8.95
CA GLY A 202 -16.15 23.84 -9.35
C GLY A 202 -16.91 23.64 -10.68
N GLU A 203 -17.96 24.40 -10.93
CA GLU A 203 -18.74 24.32 -12.18
C GLU A 203 -17.91 24.84 -13.38
N ALA A 204 -17.17 25.92 -13.22
CA ALA A 204 -16.24 26.40 -14.23
C ALA A 204 -15.14 25.36 -14.52
N ALA A 205 -14.63 24.69 -13.48
CA ALA A 205 -13.66 23.60 -13.63
C ALA A 205 -14.23 22.44 -14.45
N LEU A 206 -15.47 22.02 -14.18
CA LEU A 206 -16.13 20.93 -14.92
C LEU A 206 -16.32 21.30 -16.41
N ARG A 207 -16.80 22.51 -16.70
CA ARG A 207 -16.94 23.01 -18.06
C ARG A 207 -15.61 23.04 -18.81
N ALA A 208 -14.56 23.54 -18.17
CA ALA A 208 -13.22 23.61 -18.75
C ALA A 208 -12.65 22.21 -19.03
N LEU A 209 -12.78 21.26 -18.10
CA LEU A 209 -12.32 19.89 -18.29
C LEU A 209 -13.08 19.15 -19.38
N ALA A 210 -14.41 19.31 -19.46
CA ALA A 210 -15.23 18.70 -20.48
C ALA A 210 -14.90 19.22 -21.89
N ALA A 211 -14.63 20.51 -22.01
CA ALA A 211 -14.20 21.13 -23.27
C ALA A 211 -12.79 20.67 -23.69
N ALA A 212 -11.86 20.60 -22.74
CA ALA A 212 -10.46 20.24 -23.01
C ALA A 212 -10.26 18.76 -23.30
N ASP A 213 -11.11 17.87 -22.74
CA ASP A 213 -10.99 16.42 -22.91
C ASP A 213 -12.39 15.76 -23.02
N PRO A 214 -12.91 15.54 -24.24
CA PRO A 214 -14.25 14.99 -24.45
C PRO A 214 -14.48 13.61 -23.81
N LEU A 215 -13.45 12.77 -23.64
CA LEU A 215 -13.58 11.47 -22.97
C LEU A 215 -13.77 11.67 -21.47
N LEU A 216 -13.02 12.58 -20.86
CA LEU A 216 -13.23 12.97 -19.47
C LEU A 216 -14.59 13.65 -19.28
N GLY A 217 -14.99 14.52 -20.22
CA GLY A 217 -16.29 15.18 -20.21
C GLY A 217 -17.47 14.20 -20.22
N LYS A 218 -17.42 13.15 -21.04
CA LYS A 218 -18.41 12.06 -21.01
C LYS A 218 -18.47 11.35 -19.67
N HIS A 219 -17.32 11.13 -19.03
CA HIS A 219 -17.27 10.52 -17.72
C HIS A 219 -17.82 11.46 -16.64
N ILE A 220 -17.48 12.75 -16.67
CA ILE A 220 -18.04 13.78 -15.79
C ILE A 220 -19.57 13.78 -15.88
N ALA A 221 -20.13 13.83 -17.07
CA ALA A 221 -21.58 13.83 -17.30
C ALA A 221 -22.27 12.56 -16.73
N LYS A 222 -21.60 11.40 -16.85
CA LYS A 222 -22.10 10.12 -16.29
C LYS A 222 -22.01 10.05 -14.77
N THR A 223 -20.93 10.59 -14.18
CA THR A 223 -20.66 10.51 -12.74
C THR A 223 -21.50 11.51 -11.95
N GLY A 224 -21.89 12.63 -12.56
CA GLY A 224 -22.67 13.69 -11.90
C GLY A 224 -21.78 14.80 -11.29
N PRO A 225 -22.35 15.58 -10.37
CA PRO A 225 -21.71 16.79 -9.84
C PRO A 225 -20.42 16.49 -9.07
N LEU A 226 -19.56 17.52 -8.95
CA LEU A 226 -18.32 17.43 -8.20
C LEU A 226 -18.59 17.23 -6.71
N GLY A 227 -18.19 16.09 -6.17
CA GLY A 227 -18.30 15.76 -4.75
C GLY A 227 -16.97 15.91 -4.00
N LEU A 228 -16.01 16.69 -4.53
CA LEU A 228 -14.76 16.99 -3.84
C LEU A 228 -15.04 17.89 -2.63
N GLN A 229 -14.69 17.42 -1.45
CA GLN A 229 -14.91 18.15 -0.20
C GLN A 229 -13.58 18.37 0.51
N LEU A 230 -13.40 19.55 1.07
CA LEU A 230 -12.24 19.85 1.91
C LEU A 230 -12.52 19.37 3.34
N LYS A 231 -11.57 18.62 3.89
CA LYS A 231 -11.60 18.21 5.30
C LYS A 231 -11.11 19.33 6.21
N GLU A 232 -11.85 19.58 7.26
CA GLU A 232 -11.37 20.45 8.34
C GLU A 232 -10.17 19.82 9.06
N THR A 233 -9.26 20.67 9.49
CA THR A 233 -8.10 20.24 10.27
C THR A 233 -7.68 21.33 11.25
N GLU A 234 -7.20 20.91 12.42
CA GLU A 234 -6.72 21.82 13.46
C GLU A 234 -5.35 22.45 13.13
N GLY A 235 -4.73 22.05 12.02
CA GLY A 235 -3.45 22.56 11.55
C GLY A 235 -2.66 21.53 10.73
N THR A 236 -1.51 21.96 10.22
CA THR A 236 -0.64 21.11 9.38
C THR A 236 -0.18 19.87 10.15
N PHE A 237 0.22 20.04 11.42
CA PHE A 237 0.63 18.91 12.27
C PHE A 237 -0.46 17.85 12.40
N ALA A 238 -1.69 18.26 12.75
CA ALA A 238 -2.79 17.32 12.94
C ALA A 238 -3.16 16.60 11.63
N ALA A 239 -3.14 17.30 10.49
CA ALA A 239 -3.41 16.72 9.18
C ALA A 239 -2.36 15.65 8.77
N LEU A 240 -1.07 15.95 8.99
CA LEU A 240 0.01 15.01 8.69
C LEU A 240 0.04 13.84 9.68
N ALA A 241 -0.23 14.09 10.97
CA ALA A 241 -0.33 13.04 11.98
C ALA A 241 -1.45 12.04 11.65
N GLU A 242 -2.64 12.54 11.26
CA GLU A 242 -3.71 11.69 10.75
C GLU A 242 -3.24 10.87 9.54
N SER A 243 -2.62 11.51 8.55
CA SER A 243 -2.14 10.85 7.34
C SER A 243 -1.13 9.74 7.66
N ILE A 244 -0.17 9.98 8.56
CA ILE A 244 0.82 8.97 9.01
C ILE A 244 0.12 7.76 9.66
N VAL A 245 -0.88 8.00 10.51
CA VAL A 245 -1.61 6.90 11.18
C VAL A 245 -2.42 6.09 10.16
N TYR A 246 -2.98 6.73 9.17
CA TYR A 246 -3.84 6.08 8.17
C TYR A 246 -3.06 5.29 7.11
N GLN A 247 -1.77 5.52 6.90
CA GLN A 247 -0.98 4.78 5.91
C GLN A 247 -1.09 3.26 6.08
N GLN A 248 -1.33 2.54 4.99
CA GLN A 248 -1.37 1.07 4.95
C GLN A 248 -2.40 0.41 5.90
N LEU A 249 -3.43 1.14 6.29
CA LEU A 249 -4.52 0.62 7.12
C LEU A 249 -5.86 0.81 6.40
N SER A 250 -6.84 -0.03 6.77
CA SER A 250 -8.22 0.24 6.41
C SER A 250 -8.75 1.47 7.15
N GLY A 251 -9.66 2.23 6.53
CA GLY A 251 -10.21 3.44 7.12
C GLY A 251 -10.77 3.23 8.53
N ARG A 252 -11.49 2.12 8.76
CA ARG A 252 -12.03 1.77 10.08
C ARG A 252 -10.92 1.48 11.09
N ALA A 253 -9.90 0.72 10.72
CA ALA A 253 -8.77 0.41 11.61
C ALA A 253 -7.96 1.68 11.91
N ALA A 254 -7.70 2.50 10.89
CA ALA A 254 -7.00 3.76 11.04
C ALA A 254 -7.75 4.74 11.95
N ALA A 255 -9.06 4.91 11.73
CA ALA A 255 -9.92 5.74 12.57
C ALA A 255 -9.91 5.28 14.04
N THR A 256 -9.98 3.96 14.27
CA THR A 256 -9.90 3.39 15.62
C THR A 256 -8.57 3.70 16.29
N ILE A 257 -7.44 3.51 15.59
CA ILE A 257 -6.10 3.79 16.12
C ILE A 257 -5.94 5.28 16.36
N PHE A 258 -6.32 6.12 15.38
CA PHE A 258 -6.22 7.58 15.51
C PHE A 258 -7.08 8.11 16.65
N GLY A 259 -8.30 7.59 16.82
CA GLY A 259 -9.17 7.90 17.95
C GLY A 259 -8.52 7.56 19.30
N ARG A 260 -7.87 6.39 19.41
CA ARG A 260 -7.13 6.01 20.62
C ARG A 260 -5.90 6.89 20.87
N VAL A 261 -5.17 7.27 19.82
CA VAL A 261 -4.05 8.22 19.94
C VAL A 261 -4.56 9.56 20.43
N ARG A 262 -5.66 10.08 19.86
CA ARG A 262 -6.26 11.35 20.32
C ARG A 262 -6.75 11.27 21.77
N ALA A 263 -7.31 10.15 22.18
CA ALA A 263 -7.80 9.95 23.54
C ALA A 263 -6.70 10.00 24.63
N LEU A 264 -5.42 9.94 24.24
CA LEU A 264 -4.29 10.14 25.17
C LEU A 264 -4.10 11.61 25.57
N TYR A 265 -4.77 12.54 24.88
CA TYR A 265 -4.55 13.98 25.04
C TYR A 265 -5.84 14.71 25.44
N PRO A 266 -5.74 15.78 26.25
CA PRO A 266 -6.90 16.53 26.70
C PRO A 266 -7.75 17.04 25.53
N GLY A 267 -9.05 16.81 25.58
CA GLY A 267 -9.98 17.19 24.53
C GLY A 267 -9.73 16.52 23.17
N GLY A 268 -8.90 15.47 23.12
CA GLY A 268 -8.55 14.77 21.89
C GLY A 268 -7.69 15.60 20.91
N ARG A 269 -7.09 16.70 21.35
CA ARG A 269 -6.26 17.58 20.50
C ARG A 269 -4.80 17.14 20.54
N LEU A 270 -4.23 16.99 19.35
CA LEU A 270 -2.81 16.63 19.19
C LEU A 270 -1.97 17.90 19.20
N ASP A 271 -1.31 18.17 20.33
CA ASP A 271 -0.30 19.21 20.41
C ASP A 271 1.11 18.62 20.19
N PRO A 272 1.94 19.18 19.29
CA PRO A 272 3.24 18.60 18.96
C PRO A 272 4.20 18.52 20.15
N LYS A 273 4.21 19.48 21.08
CA LYS A 273 5.05 19.44 22.27
C LYS A 273 4.66 18.29 23.19
N THR A 274 3.35 18.11 23.40
CA THR A 274 2.81 17.03 24.25
C THR A 274 3.04 15.66 23.61
N VAL A 275 2.83 15.54 22.28
CA VAL A 275 3.13 14.29 21.54
C VAL A 275 4.61 13.95 21.64
N LEU A 276 5.50 14.93 21.53
CA LEU A 276 6.95 14.71 21.64
C LEU A 276 7.33 14.23 23.05
N ALA A 277 6.76 14.81 24.10
CA ALA A 277 7.01 14.45 25.49
C ALA A 277 6.38 13.11 25.92
N THR A 278 5.36 12.62 25.22
CA THR A 278 4.67 11.37 25.56
C THR A 278 5.63 10.18 25.37
N LYS A 279 5.72 9.30 26.38
CA LYS A 279 6.52 8.07 26.28
C LYS A 279 5.99 7.15 25.16
N ASP A 280 6.84 6.30 24.63
CA ASP A 280 6.50 5.42 23.51
C ASP A 280 5.43 4.37 23.85
N LEU A 281 5.43 3.87 25.08
CA LEU A 281 4.53 2.79 25.50
C LEU A 281 3.04 3.13 25.36
N PRO A 282 2.52 4.29 25.81
CA PRO A 282 1.13 4.69 25.56
C PRO A 282 0.77 4.78 24.09
N LEU A 283 1.63 5.36 23.27
CA LEU A 283 1.41 5.51 21.81
C LEU A 283 1.42 4.15 21.10
N ARG A 284 2.30 3.24 21.50
CA ARG A 284 2.31 1.86 21.05
C ARG A 284 1.04 1.10 21.47
N GLY A 285 0.59 1.32 22.72
CA GLY A 285 -0.64 0.76 23.28
C GLY A 285 -1.90 1.23 22.51
N ALA A 286 -1.90 2.45 21.99
CA ALA A 286 -2.95 2.97 21.14
C ALA A 286 -3.01 2.27 19.76
N GLY A 287 -1.97 1.52 19.37
CA GLY A 287 -1.92 0.71 18.15
C GLY A 287 -0.95 1.21 17.08
N LEU A 288 -0.08 2.18 17.40
CA LEU A 288 0.94 2.63 16.45
C LEU A 288 2.03 1.58 16.24
N SER A 289 2.39 1.31 15.00
CA SER A 289 3.60 0.56 14.67
C SER A 289 4.86 1.35 15.06
N ALA A 290 6.02 0.68 15.22
CA ALA A 290 7.27 1.37 15.52
C ALA A 290 7.61 2.44 14.47
N ALA A 291 7.39 2.15 13.20
CA ALA A 291 7.62 3.09 12.10
C ALA A 291 6.72 4.32 12.20
N LYS A 292 5.41 4.13 12.41
CA LYS A 292 4.45 5.24 12.57
C LYS A 292 4.73 6.09 13.80
N LEU A 293 5.11 5.45 14.89
CA LEU A 293 5.53 6.16 16.10
C LEU A 293 6.75 7.04 15.83
N ALA A 294 7.78 6.50 15.18
CA ALA A 294 8.97 7.26 14.82
C ALA A 294 8.65 8.43 13.87
N SER A 295 7.76 8.21 12.90
CA SER A 295 7.30 9.27 11.98
C SER A 295 6.49 10.36 12.70
N LEU A 296 5.62 9.98 13.63
CA LEU A 296 4.84 10.93 14.44
C LEU A 296 5.74 11.77 15.35
N LYS A 297 6.76 11.16 15.95
CA LYS A 297 7.75 11.86 16.78
C LYS A 297 8.63 12.81 15.97
N ASP A 298 9.08 12.40 14.78
CA ASP A 298 9.85 13.26 13.88
C ASP A 298 9.01 14.47 13.43
N LEU A 299 7.76 14.23 13.04
CA LEU A 299 6.82 15.31 12.70
C LEU A 299 6.63 16.28 13.88
N ALA A 300 6.48 15.76 15.10
CA ALA A 300 6.31 16.57 16.30
C ALA A 300 7.57 17.41 16.59
N ALA A 301 8.75 16.81 16.53
CA ALA A 301 10.02 17.48 16.74
C ALA A 301 10.23 18.64 15.74
N ARG A 302 10.03 18.38 14.45
CA ARG A 302 10.13 19.39 13.39
C ARG A 302 9.10 20.50 13.54
N THR A 303 7.89 20.16 13.99
CA THR A 303 6.85 21.19 14.25
C THR A 303 7.24 22.09 15.42
N VAL A 304 7.78 21.52 16.50
CA VAL A 304 8.28 22.28 17.66
C VAL A 304 9.48 23.16 17.28
N ALA A 305 10.35 22.68 16.38
CA ALA A 305 11.47 23.43 15.82
C ALA A 305 11.05 24.53 14.83
N GLY A 306 9.75 24.63 14.48
CA GLY A 306 9.25 25.63 13.52
C GLY A 306 9.53 25.29 12.06
N GLU A 307 9.97 24.07 11.75
CA GLU A 307 10.26 23.64 10.39
C GLU A 307 8.99 23.34 9.58
N ILE A 308 7.90 22.97 10.24
CA ILE A 308 6.62 22.65 9.60
C ILE A 308 5.77 23.91 9.49
N PRO A 309 5.47 24.39 8.26
CA PRO A 309 4.67 25.58 8.07
C PRO A 309 3.23 25.40 8.57
N THR A 310 2.63 26.49 9.06
CA THR A 310 1.19 26.54 9.35
C THR A 310 0.37 26.44 8.07
N LEU A 311 -0.93 26.11 8.17
CA LEU A 311 -1.83 26.08 7.00
C LEU A 311 -1.86 27.45 6.27
N ALA A 312 -1.81 28.56 7.01
CA ALA A 312 -1.78 29.90 6.42
C ALA A 312 -0.50 30.16 5.62
N GLN A 313 0.65 29.66 6.11
CA GLN A 313 1.91 29.74 5.37
C GLN A 313 1.89 28.84 4.13
N LEU A 314 1.41 27.58 4.28
CA LEU A 314 1.25 26.68 3.13
C LEU A 314 0.33 27.27 2.07
N GLY A 315 -0.72 28.00 2.46
CA GLY A 315 -1.63 28.67 1.53
C GLY A 315 -0.93 29.66 0.57
N ARG A 316 0.23 30.19 0.98
CA ARG A 316 1.01 31.18 0.22
C ARG A 316 2.23 30.58 -0.51
N MET A 317 2.52 29.31 -0.32
CA MET A 317 3.65 28.63 -0.93
C MET A 317 3.24 27.93 -2.23
N ASP A 318 4.21 27.73 -3.13
CA ASP A 318 4.04 26.89 -4.31
C ASP A 318 3.96 25.41 -3.93
N ASP A 319 3.19 24.62 -4.71
CA ASP A 319 2.93 23.23 -4.41
C ASP A 319 4.22 22.38 -4.33
N GLU A 320 5.20 22.61 -5.23
CA GLU A 320 6.49 21.90 -5.20
C GLU A 320 7.33 22.28 -3.98
N ALA A 321 7.34 23.55 -3.58
CA ALA A 321 8.01 23.98 -2.36
C ALA A 321 7.38 23.35 -1.10
N ILE A 322 6.06 23.15 -1.10
CA ILE A 322 5.36 22.42 -0.03
C ILE A 322 5.78 20.95 -0.03
N VAL A 323 5.83 20.32 -1.21
CA VAL A 323 6.24 18.92 -1.36
C VAL A 323 7.67 18.73 -0.84
N GLU A 324 8.61 19.54 -1.29
CA GLU A 324 10.01 19.49 -0.84
C GLU A 324 10.12 19.59 0.69
N LYS A 325 9.45 20.59 1.26
CA LYS A 325 9.51 20.87 2.69
C LYS A 325 8.88 19.78 3.55
N LEU A 326 7.72 19.27 3.16
CA LEU A 326 6.99 18.28 3.97
C LEU A 326 7.50 16.84 3.77
N THR A 327 8.11 16.52 2.63
CA THR A 327 8.74 15.21 2.43
C THR A 327 10.02 15.00 3.23
N ALA A 328 10.59 16.05 3.81
CA ALA A 328 11.67 15.96 4.80
C ALA A 328 11.23 15.26 6.09
N VAL A 329 9.92 15.20 6.37
CA VAL A 329 9.36 14.47 7.53
C VAL A 329 9.43 12.96 7.27
N ARG A 330 9.96 12.23 8.22
CA ARG A 330 10.05 10.77 8.15
C ARG A 330 8.69 10.15 7.86
N GLY A 331 8.63 9.31 6.81
CA GLY A 331 7.42 8.59 6.42
C GLY A 331 6.34 9.43 5.73
N VAL A 332 6.62 10.70 5.44
CA VAL A 332 5.78 11.55 4.61
C VAL A 332 6.36 11.58 3.20
N GLY A 333 5.73 10.87 2.28
CA GLY A 333 6.11 10.89 0.86
C GLY A 333 5.31 11.92 0.05
N ARG A 334 5.74 12.17 -1.20
CA ARG A 334 5.09 13.08 -2.16
C ARG A 334 3.57 12.84 -2.22
N TRP A 335 3.14 11.60 -2.34
CA TRP A 335 1.71 11.25 -2.39
C TRP A 335 0.93 11.76 -1.16
N THR A 336 1.50 11.65 0.04
CA THR A 336 0.87 12.14 1.27
C THR A 336 0.69 13.66 1.24
N VAL A 337 1.69 14.37 0.70
CA VAL A 337 1.62 15.83 0.55
C VAL A 337 0.61 16.21 -0.54
N GLU A 338 0.57 15.51 -1.66
CA GLU A 338 -0.43 15.72 -2.72
C GLU A 338 -1.86 15.54 -2.20
N MET A 339 -2.11 14.57 -1.31
CA MET A 339 -3.41 14.41 -0.64
C MET A 339 -3.73 15.61 0.29
N LEU A 340 -2.74 16.14 0.99
CA LEU A 340 -2.93 17.35 1.80
C LEU A 340 -3.25 18.55 0.90
N LEU A 341 -2.55 18.74 -0.21
CA LEU A 341 -2.79 19.80 -1.18
C LEU A 341 -4.23 19.76 -1.73
N ILE A 342 -4.70 18.58 -2.14
CA ILE A 342 -6.04 18.43 -2.72
C ILE A 342 -7.13 18.57 -1.67
N PHE A 343 -7.04 17.81 -0.57
CA PHE A 343 -8.17 17.61 0.36
C PHE A 343 -8.16 18.49 1.59
N ARG A 344 -7.07 19.24 1.86
CA ARG A 344 -6.98 20.17 2.98
C ARG A 344 -6.79 21.62 2.52
N LEU A 345 -5.94 21.83 1.52
CA LEU A 345 -5.67 23.17 0.99
C LEU A 345 -6.56 23.52 -0.20
N GLY A 346 -7.23 22.54 -0.82
CA GLY A 346 -8.11 22.78 -1.97
C GLY A 346 -7.36 23.23 -3.22
N ARG A 347 -6.09 22.84 -3.39
CA ARG A 347 -5.31 23.21 -4.56
C ARG A 347 -5.96 22.63 -5.83
N PRO A 348 -6.27 23.44 -6.85
CA PRO A 348 -7.02 23.00 -8.02
C PRO A 348 -6.21 22.15 -8.98
N ASP A 349 -4.86 22.27 -8.98
CA ASP A 349 -4.01 21.77 -10.07
C ASP A 349 -2.94 20.76 -9.63
N VAL A 350 -3.30 19.82 -8.77
CA VAL A 350 -2.44 18.73 -8.30
C VAL A 350 -2.74 17.45 -9.07
N LEU A 351 -1.69 16.73 -9.51
CA LEU A 351 -1.80 15.47 -10.23
C LEU A 351 -0.94 14.39 -9.56
N PRO A 352 -1.50 13.51 -8.73
CA PRO A 352 -0.79 12.40 -8.11
C PRO A 352 -0.50 11.28 -9.12
N VAL A 353 0.53 11.44 -9.96
CA VAL A 353 0.87 10.51 -11.04
C VAL A 353 1.27 9.11 -10.55
N ALA A 354 1.70 8.99 -9.31
CA ALA A 354 2.05 7.72 -8.69
C ALA A 354 0.84 6.99 -8.07
N ASP A 355 -0.30 7.68 -7.92
CA ASP A 355 -1.49 7.11 -7.31
C ASP A 355 -2.08 5.98 -8.15
N TYR A 356 -2.24 4.80 -7.53
CA TYR A 356 -2.75 3.61 -8.19
C TYR A 356 -4.19 3.79 -8.68
N GLY A 357 -5.05 4.42 -7.88
CA GLY A 357 -6.45 4.67 -8.23
C GLY A 357 -6.57 5.59 -9.45
N ILE A 358 -5.76 6.64 -9.50
CA ILE A 358 -5.69 7.56 -10.64
C ILE A 358 -5.22 6.82 -11.90
N LYS A 359 -4.13 6.04 -11.82
CA LYS A 359 -3.64 5.23 -12.94
C LYS A 359 -4.72 4.26 -13.45
N LYS A 360 -5.38 3.56 -12.55
CA LYS A 360 -6.42 2.59 -12.92
C LYS A 360 -7.67 3.27 -13.51
N GLY A 361 -8.11 4.38 -12.93
CA GLY A 361 -9.19 5.20 -13.50
C GLY A 361 -8.85 5.74 -14.89
N PHE A 362 -7.60 6.19 -15.06
CA PHE A 362 -7.10 6.62 -16.37
C PHE A 362 -7.16 5.46 -17.39
N ALA A 363 -6.66 4.28 -17.03
CA ALA A 363 -6.68 3.11 -17.91
C ALA A 363 -8.10 2.70 -18.34
N ARG A 364 -9.10 2.91 -17.47
CA ARG A 364 -10.51 2.64 -17.79
C ARG A 364 -11.11 3.64 -18.76
N LEU A 365 -10.74 4.91 -18.65
CA LEU A 365 -11.36 5.98 -19.42
C LEU A 365 -10.69 6.21 -20.78
N PHE A 366 -9.37 6.02 -20.85
CA PHE A 366 -8.57 6.44 -21.98
C PHE A 366 -7.92 5.28 -22.73
N PRO A 367 -7.73 5.42 -24.06
CA PRO A 367 -6.94 4.48 -24.83
C PRO A 367 -5.46 4.58 -24.44
N ASN A 368 -4.73 3.47 -24.62
CA ASN A 368 -3.30 3.42 -24.37
C ASN A 368 -2.51 4.13 -25.49
N PRO A 369 -1.86 5.28 -25.23
CA PRO A 369 -1.13 6.01 -26.26
C PRO A 369 0.19 5.33 -26.67
N GLU A 370 0.68 4.38 -25.88
CA GLU A 370 1.93 3.65 -26.11
C GLU A 370 1.75 2.48 -27.10
N LYS A 371 0.51 2.13 -27.43
CA LYS A 371 0.19 1.09 -28.45
C LYS A 371 -0.02 1.69 -29.84
N LYS A 372 0.55 1.02 -30.87
CA LYS A 372 0.39 1.45 -32.27
C LYS A 372 -1.09 1.62 -32.62
N GLY A 373 -1.43 2.79 -33.17
CA GLY A 373 -2.79 3.15 -33.59
C GLY A 373 -3.60 3.92 -32.53
N GLY A 374 -3.15 4.11 -31.31
CA GLY A 374 -3.73 5.04 -30.31
C GLY A 374 -5.19 4.80 -29.90
N ARG A 375 -5.82 3.71 -30.36
CA ARG A 375 -7.22 3.33 -30.07
C ARG A 375 -7.35 2.08 -29.20
N VAL A 376 -6.23 1.42 -28.90
CA VAL A 376 -6.20 0.19 -28.09
C VAL A 376 -6.33 0.57 -26.62
N ARG A 377 -7.23 -0.08 -25.91
CA ARG A 377 -7.36 0.12 -24.45
C ARG A 377 -6.23 -0.58 -23.69
N TYR A 378 -5.99 -0.13 -22.47
CA TYR A 378 -5.12 -0.85 -21.52
C TYR A 378 -5.71 -2.23 -21.25
N GLY A 379 -4.85 -3.23 -21.12
CA GLY A 379 -5.24 -4.56 -20.63
C GLY A 379 -5.74 -4.52 -19.17
N PRO A 380 -6.33 -5.61 -18.67
CA PRO A 380 -6.94 -5.65 -17.34
C PRO A 380 -6.00 -5.19 -16.21
N ASP A 381 -4.72 -5.53 -16.31
CA ASP A 381 -3.67 -5.24 -15.31
C ASP A 381 -2.64 -4.21 -15.80
N GLU A 382 -2.84 -3.67 -17.01
CA GLU A 382 -1.95 -2.68 -17.59
C GLU A 382 -2.29 -1.28 -17.08
N LEU A 383 -1.27 -0.59 -16.58
CA LEU A 383 -1.40 0.77 -16.05
C LEU A 383 -0.63 1.75 -16.92
N PRO A 384 -1.09 3.00 -17.04
CA PRO A 384 -0.35 4.04 -17.75
C PRO A 384 0.99 4.31 -17.06
N SER A 385 2.02 4.61 -17.86
CA SER A 385 3.22 5.22 -17.32
C SER A 385 2.91 6.60 -16.72
N ALA A 386 3.71 7.04 -15.75
CA ALA A 386 3.57 8.39 -15.20
C ALA A 386 3.67 9.46 -16.29
N THR A 387 4.52 9.23 -17.30
CA THR A 387 4.71 10.10 -18.46
C THR A 387 3.45 10.17 -19.33
N ALA A 388 2.84 9.04 -19.68
CA ALA A 388 1.62 8.98 -20.50
C ALA A 388 0.46 9.71 -19.82
N LEU A 389 0.29 9.49 -18.49
CA LEU A 389 -0.71 10.17 -17.69
C LEU A 389 -0.43 11.68 -17.62
N ALA A 390 0.80 12.10 -17.32
CA ALA A 390 1.18 13.50 -17.23
C ALA A 390 1.04 14.24 -18.58
N MET A 391 1.37 13.59 -19.69
CA MET A 391 1.19 14.17 -21.03
C MET A 391 -0.28 14.49 -21.34
N ARG A 392 -1.20 13.54 -21.06
CA ARG A 392 -2.62 13.80 -21.26
C ARG A 392 -3.12 14.87 -20.30
N ALA A 393 -2.70 14.83 -19.05
CA ALA A 393 -3.14 15.74 -18.00
C ALA A 393 -2.68 17.19 -18.20
N LYS A 394 -1.78 17.48 -19.16
CA LYS A 394 -1.44 18.88 -19.53
C LYS A 394 -2.68 19.68 -19.93
N ARG A 395 -3.63 19.06 -20.63
CA ARG A 395 -4.88 19.70 -21.07
C ARG A 395 -5.89 19.94 -19.95
N TRP A 396 -5.73 19.29 -18.79
CA TRP A 396 -6.62 19.44 -17.63
C TRP A 396 -6.24 20.61 -16.72
N ARG A 397 -5.13 21.29 -17.03
CA ARG A 397 -4.73 22.51 -16.30
C ARG A 397 -5.78 23.61 -16.50
N PRO A 398 -6.04 24.40 -15.43
CA PRO A 398 -5.48 24.36 -14.08
C PRO A 398 -6.30 23.50 -13.07
N PHE A 399 -7.04 22.48 -13.54
CA PHE A 399 -7.99 21.75 -12.73
C PHE A 399 -7.67 20.24 -12.60
N ARG A 400 -6.36 19.90 -12.53
CA ARG A 400 -5.92 18.50 -12.46
C ARG A 400 -6.37 17.79 -11.17
N SER A 401 -6.60 18.49 -10.06
CA SER A 401 -7.19 17.91 -8.84
C SER A 401 -8.64 17.47 -9.07
N VAL A 402 -9.42 18.26 -9.80
CA VAL A 402 -10.79 17.90 -10.17
C VAL A 402 -10.79 16.71 -11.11
N ALA A 403 -9.92 16.71 -12.14
CA ALA A 403 -9.75 15.55 -13.01
C ALA A 403 -9.36 14.29 -12.25
N SER A 404 -8.43 14.39 -11.29
CA SER A 404 -8.01 13.30 -10.40
C SER A 404 -9.18 12.73 -9.60
N TRP A 405 -10.05 13.59 -9.08
CA TRP A 405 -11.25 13.16 -8.37
C TRP A 405 -12.17 12.32 -9.27
N TYR A 406 -12.39 12.72 -10.52
CA TYR A 406 -13.19 11.93 -11.47
C TYR A 406 -12.49 10.64 -11.89
N LEU A 407 -11.16 10.61 -11.98
CA LEU A 407 -10.42 9.37 -12.23
C LEU A 407 -10.63 8.35 -11.09
N TRP A 408 -10.65 8.78 -9.85
CA TRP A 408 -11.01 7.89 -8.73
C TRP A 408 -12.45 7.40 -8.86
N ARG A 409 -13.41 8.25 -9.23
CA ARG A 409 -14.82 7.87 -9.43
C ARG A 409 -15.02 6.88 -10.58
N ALA A 410 -14.11 6.86 -11.57
CA ALA A 410 -14.15 5.85 -12.62
C ALA A 410 -14.02 4.41 -12.10
N LEU A 411 -13.60 4.21 -10.87
CA LEU A 411 -13.48 2.90 -10.24
C LEU A 411 -14.75 2.46 -9.52
N ASP A 412 -15.70 3.35 -9.28
CA ASP A 412 -16.98 3.06 -8.61
C ASP A 412 -18.03 2.51 -9.60
N THR A 413 -17.81 2.67 -10.91
CA THR A 413 -18.65 2.20 -12.02
C THR A 413 -18.04 0.96 -12.66
#